data_de8f64f61c5dc75c58bd4fcce123e5ef
#
_entry.id   de8f64f61c5dc75c58bd4fcce123e5ef
#
_cell.length_a   1.000
_cell.length_b   1.000
_cell.length_c   1.000
_cell.angle_alpha   90.00
_cell.angle_beta   90.00
_cell.angle_gamma   90.00
#
_symmetry.space_group_name_H-M   'P 1'
#
loop_
_entity.id
_entity.type
_entity.pdbx_description
1 polymer ?
#
loop_
_entity_poly.entity_id
_entity_poly.type
_entity_poly.pdbx_seq_one_letter_code
_entity_poly.pdbx_strand_id
1 'polypeptide(L)'
;MTYYQDKDLTIRSLREEDCAAFHQGFAAQGWDKPLAQFERYFQEQEQGVRRVLTAVWQGELAGYTTLLPQASAGPFAGKGWPEVCDFNVLERFQRRGIGSRVLETAEDLASQTSGAICLGVGLHSGYGAAQRLYCKRGYVFDGSGLWYQDKPLEQYAPCAADDDLVLYLSKRLYRREFRSLTREEITPQLFRCFDRFQIVERCWRKVEGRWVIRDVPFTERWGEEEYQFLCQCLQNTVSTGGQVWGAFVEGRLKGFASVEGELLGSRGQYADLTSIHVSADARSHGLGRRLFLLAKETARDLGAKALYISAHSAVESQAFYKAMGCVEAEEYLPEYVEKEPCDCQLECLV
;
A
#
# COMPACT_ATOMS: atom_id res chain seq x y z
N MET A 1 -2.22 11.21 15.99
CA MET A 1 -2.77 9.94 15.42
C MET A 1 -1.76 9.35 14.44
N THR A 2 -1.49 8.03 14.47
CA THR A 2 -0.63 7.37 13.46
C THR A 2 -1.51 6.73 12.41
N TYR A 3 -1.20 6.97 11.14
CA TYR A 3 -1.94 6.44 9.98
C TYR A 3 -1.23 5.24 9.35
N TYR A 4 0.10 5.25 9.37
CA TYR A 4 0.95 4.19 8.84
C TYR A 4 2.25 4.11 9.62
N GLN A 5 2.78 2.91 9.80
CA GLN A 5 4.09 2.68 10.40
C GLN A 5 4.71 1.41 9.85
N ASP A 6 5.98 1.48 9.50
CA ASP A 6 6.85 0.32 9.30
C ASP A 6 8.19 0.55 10.00
N LYS A 7 9.21 -0.24 9.69
CA LYS A 7 10.53 -0.16 10.34
C LYS A 7 11.18 1.22 10.23
N ASP A 8 11.03 1.88 9.09
CA ASP A 8 11.76 3.11 8.76
C ASP A 8 10.86 4.34 8.65
N LEU A 9 9.59 4.17 8.30
CA LEU A 9 8.66 5.25 8.00
C LEU A 9 7.44 5.23 8.91
N THR A 10 7.17 6.37 9.53
CA THR A 10 5.90 6.63 10.22
C THR A 10 5.16 7.77 9.51
N ILE A 11 3.87 7.59 9.22
CA ILE A 11 2.99 8.67 8.75
C ILE A 11 1.95 8.94 9.83
N ARG A 12 1.93 10.16 10.33
CA ARG A 12 1.10 10.57 11.46
C ARG A 12 0.53 11.97 11.27
N SER A 13 -0.40 12.38 12.15
CA SER A 13 -0.86 13.76 12.24
C SER A 13 0.30 14.71 12.54
N LEU A 14 0.19 15.94 12.05
CA LEU A 14 1.10 17.04 12.41
C LEU A 14 1.05 17.29 13.91
N ARG A 15 2.20 17.56 14.51
CA ARG A 15 2.33 18.00 15.90
C ARG A 15 2.79 19.45 15.91
N GLU A 16 2.54 20.14 17.00
CA GLU A 16 2.92 21.55 17.15
C GLU A 16 4.42 21.75 16.97
N GLU A 17 5.23 20.87 17.58
CA GLU A 17 6.69 20.91 17.47
C GLU A 17 7.22 20.70 16.04
N ASP A 18 6.46 20.04 15.15
CA ASP A 18 6.85 19.82 13.77
C ASP A 18 6.83 21.11 12.93
N CYS A 19 6.02 22.09 13.31
CA CYS A 19 5.83 23.32 12.52
C CYS A 19 7.15 24.09 12.33
N ALA A 20 7.87 24.33 13.41
CA ALA A 20 9.17 25.00 13.36
C ALA A 20 10.21 24.16 12.61
N ALA A 21 10.22 22.83 12.81
CA ALA A 21 11.16 21.93 12.17
C ALA A 21 10.93 21.84 10.65
N PHE A 22 9.68 21.83 10.19
CA PHE A 22 9.38 21.91 8.75
C PHE A 22 9.81 23.23 8.14
N HIS A 23 9.48 24.36 8.78
CA HIS A 23 9.94 25.68 8.32
C HIS A 23 11.45 25.70 8.13
N GLN A 24 12.22 25.27 9.14
CA GLN A 24 13.67 25.21 9.07
C GLN A 24 14.18 24.23 7.99
N GLY A 25 13.56 23.05 7.89
CA GLY A 25 13.93 22.03 6.90
C GLY A 25 13.73 22.48 5.46
N PHE A 26 12.65 23.20 5.16
CA PHE A 26 12.41 23.77 3.82
C PHE A 26 13.28 24.98 3.54
N ALA A 27 13.49 25.87 4.51
CA ALA A 27 14.39 27.00 4.39
C ALA A 27 15.85 26.55 4.10
N ALA A 28 16.30 25.46 4.72
CA ALA A 28 17.64 24.91 4.52
C ALA A 28 17.89 24.41 3.07
N GLN A 29 16.84 24.07 2.32
CA GLN A 29 16.91 23.71 0.90
C GLN A 29 16.48 24.85 -0.05
N GLY A 30 16.35 26.08 0.48
CA GLY A 30 16.02 27.27 -0.30
C GLY A 30 14.54 27.42 -0.68
N TRP A 31 13.63 26.68 -0.01
CA TRP A 31 12.20 26.78 -0.27
C TRP A 31 11.52 27.68 0.78
N ASP A 32 10.79 28.66 0.29
CA ASP A 32 10.02 29.56 1.15
C ASP A 32 8.69 28.90 1.60
N LYS A 33 8.72 28.32 2.79
CA LYS A 33 7.55 27.75 3.46
C LYS A 33 7.46 28.45 4.84
N PRO A 34 6.64 29.48 4.98
CA PRO A 34 6.59 30.28 6.22
C PRO A 34 6.07 29.48 7.40
N LEU A 35 6.60 29.73 8.60
CA LEU A 35 6.17 29.09 9.84
C LEU A 35 4.63 29.20 10.03
N ALA A 36 4.08 30.39 9.79
CA ALA A 36 2.64 30.67 9.92
C ALA A 36 1.76 29.73 9.07
N GLN A 37 2.29 29.18 7.96
CA GLN A 37 1.57 28.19 7.14
C GLN A 37 1.39 26.87 7.90
N PHE A 38 2.44 26.38 8.56
CA PHE A 38 2.40 25.14 9.32
C PHE A 38 1.56 25.29 10.59
N GLU A 39 1.67 26.42 11.29
CA GLU A 39 0.83 26.74 12.45
C GLU A 39 -0.66 26.78 12.07
N ARG A 40 -1.00 27.38 10.94
CA ARG A 40 -2.35 27.35 10.39
C ARG A 40 -2.79 25.91 10.08
N TYR A 41 -1.95 25.10 9.44
CA TYR A 41 -2.28 23.69 9.15
C TYR A 41 -2.51 22.90 10.43
N PHE A 42 -1.74 23.14 11.48
CA PHE A 42 -1.94 22.50 12.78
C PHE A 42 -3.30 22.91 13.38
N GLN A 43 -3.62 24.21 13.39
CA GLN A 43 -4.91 24.70 13.87
C GLN A 43 -6.10 24.14 13.08
N GLU A 44 -6.00 24.13 11.75
CA GLU A 44 -7.04 23.58 10.88
C GLU A 44 -7.21 22.05 11.07
N GLN A 45 -6.12 21.33 11.38
CA GLN A 45 -6.17 19.91 11.75
C GLN A 45 -6.92 19.70 13.05
N GLU A 46 -6.63 20.48 14.10
CA GLU A 46 -7.32 20.39 15.39
C GLU A 46 -8.81 20.73 15.27
N GLN A 47 -9.17 21.60 14.36
CA GLN A 47 -10.56 21.96 14.04
C GLN A 47 -11.25 20.94 13.10
N GLY A 48 -10.54 19.94 12.58
CA GLY A 48 -11.08 18.98 11.65
C GLY A 48 -11.30 19.51 10.22
N VAL A 49 -10.79 20.70 9.88
CA VAL A 49 -10.91 21.33 8.55
C VAL A 49 -10.06 20.62 7.53
N ARG A 50 -8.88 20.14 7.93
CA ARG A 50 -8.00 19.32 7.10
C ARG A 50 -7.32 18.23 7.91
N ARG A 51 -6.77 17.24 7.24
CA ARG A 51 -5.80 16.32 7.83
C ARG A 51 -4.43 16.64 7.29
N VAL A 52 -3.42 16.62 8.15
CA VAL A 52 -2.02 16.77 7.74
C VAL A 52 -1.32 15.42 7.94
N LEU A 53 -0.78 14.88 6.87
CA LEU A 53 -0.06 13.61 6.88
C LEU A 53 1.44 13.91 6.90
N THR A 54 2.03 13.84 8.08
CA THR A 54 3.45 14.07 8.33
C THR A 54 4.21 12.76 8.20
N ALA A 55 5.18 12.72 7.30
CA ALA A 55 6.10 11.60 7.12
C ALA A 55 7.35 11.79 7.99
N VAL A 56 7.64 10.79 8.81
CA VAL A 56 8.84 10.72 9.66
C VAL A 56 9.65 9.50 9.23
N TRP A 57 10.87 9.70 8.75
CA TRP A 57 11.78 8.66 8.31
C TRP A 57 12.91 8.49 9.32
N GLN A 58 13.00 7.29 9.94
CA GLN A 58 14.01 6.98 10.96
C GLN A 58 14.12 8.06 12.06
N GLY A 59 12.98 8.60 12.48
CA GLY A 59 12.90 9.63 13.53
C GLY A 59 13.02 11.09 13.03
N GLU A 60 13.35 11.34 11.75
CA GLU A 60 13.46 12.68 11.19
C GLU A 60 12.25 13.04 10.32
N LEU A 61 11.82 14.31 10.37
CA LEU A 61 10.79 14.82 9.47
C LEU A 61 11.27 14.76 8.02
N ALA A 62 10.50 14.08 7.19
CA ALA A 62 10.87 13.81 5.79
C ALA A 62 9.97 14.50 4.77
N GLY A 63 8.75 14.85 5.13
CA GLY A 63 7.81 15.48 4.24
C GLY A 63 6.39 15.47 4.79
N TYR A 64 5.47 16.05 4.04
CA TYR A 64 4.06 16.10 4.41
C TYR A 64 3.17 16.28 3.18
N THR A 65 1.89 16.04 3.38
CA THR A 65 0.81 16.55 2.53
C THR A 65 -0.39 16.91 3.39
N THR A 66 -1.28 17.71 2.83
CA THR A 66 -2.57 17.98 3.48
C THR A 66 -3.69 17.35 2.66
N LEU A 67 -4.70 16.83 3.34
CA LEU A 67 -5.91 16.27 2.75
C LEU A 67 -7.11 17.08 3.21
N LEU A 68 -7.70 17.84 2.29
CA LEU A 68 -8.98 18.51 2.52
C LEU A 68 -10.12 17.50 2.35
N PRO A 69 -11.21 17.59 3.14
CA PRO A 69 -12.35 16.68 3.03
C PRO A 69 -13.09 16.83 1.69
N GLN A 70 -12.98 18.00 1.04
CA GLN A 70 -13.50 18.27 -0.30
C GLN A 70 -12.72 19.41 -0.95
N ALA A 71 -12.61 19.37 -2.29
CA ALA A 71 -12.02 20.43 -3.07
C ALA A 71 -12.87 21.71 -2.96
N SER A 72 -12.20 22.84 -2.68
CA SER A 72 -12.83 24.16 -2.54
C SER A 72 -12.78 25.00 -3.82
N ALA A 73 -11.86 24.68 -4.73
CA ALA A 73 -11.63 25.41 -6.00
C ALA A 73 -11.45 24.42 -7.16
N GLY A 74 -11.29 24.96 -8.36
CA GLY A 74 -11.03 24.17 -9.57
C GLY A 74 -12.22 23.34 -10.05
N PRO A 75 -11.99 22.41 -10.99
CA PRO A 75 -13.05 21.63 -11.66
C PRO A 75 -13.73 20.61 -10.74
N PHE A 76 -13.19 20.38 -9.55
CA PHE A 76 -13.73 19.45 -8.56
C PHE A 76 -14.50 20.13 -7.43
N ALA A 77 -14.55 21.47 -7.40
CA ALA A 77 -15.36 22.22 -6.42
C ALA A 77 -16.82 21.76 -6.45
N GLY A 78 -17.37 21.52 -5.26
CA GLY A 78 -18.77 21.08 -5.10
C GLY A 78 -19.04 19.60 -5.40
N LYS A 79 -18.05 18.80 -5.83
CA LYS A 79 -18.22 17.36 -6.04
C LYS A 79 -18.12 16.51 -4.75
N GLY A 80 -17.71 17.12 -3.63
CA GLY A 80 -17.52 16.40 -2.37
C GLY A 80 -16.33 15.43 -2.41
N TRP A 81 -15.36 15.65 -3.31
CA TRP A 81 -14.18 14.80 -3.41
C TRP A 81 -13.04 15.36 -2.56
N PRO A 82 -12.40 14.53 -1.72
CA PRO A 82 -11.21 14.92 -0.99
C PRO A 82 -10.09 15.37 -1.93
N GLU A 83 -9.34 16.39 -1.51
CA GLU A 83 -8.26 16.98 -2.29
C GLU A 83 -6.92 16.86 -1.55
N VAL A 84 -5.92 16.33 -2.26
CA VAL A 84 -4.52 16.34 -1.83
C VAL A 84 -3.93 17.69 -2.19
N CYS A 85 -3.47 18.42 -1.18
CA CYS A 85 -2.88 19.73 -1.35
C CYS A 85 -1.48 19.80 -0.71
N ASP A 86 -0.62 20.68 -1.24
CA ASP A 86 0.69 21.01 -0.69
C ASP A 86 1.51 19.76 -0.30
N PHE A 87 1.81 18.94 -1.30
CA PHE A 87 2.50 17.69 -1.12
C PHE A 87 4.01 17.84 -1.36
N ASN A 88 4.78 17.67 -0.30
CA ASN A 88 6.23 17.90 -0.32
C ASN A 88 7.00 16.79 0.40
N VAL A 89 8.13 16.39 -0.19
CA VAL A 89 9.16 15.54 0.44
C VAL A 89 10.48 16.28 0.36
N LEU A 90 11.13 16.48 1.51
CA LEU A 90 12.43 17.12 1.58
C LEU A 90 13.44 16.41 0.67
N GLU A 91 14.26 17.16 -0.07
CA GLU A 91 15.12 16.64 -1.14
C GLU A 91 16.02 15.49 -0.67
N ARG A 92 16.59 15.59 0.54
CA ARG A 92 17.44 14.55 1.16
C ARG A 92 16.75 13.22 1.40
N PHE A 93 15.40 13.21 1.42
CA PHE A 93 14.59 12.01 1.63
C PHE A 93 13.87 11.53 0.36
N GLN A 94 14.02 12.20 -0.77
CA GLN A 94 13.42 11.79 -2.03
C GLN A 94 13.98 10.46 -2.53
N ARG A 95 13.25 9.83 -3.45
CA ARG A 95 13.59 8.53 -4.07
C ARG A 95 13.70 7.34 -3.10
N ARG A 96 13.15 7.46 -1.89
CA ARG A 96 13.05 6.38 -0.87
C ARG A 96 11.63 5.78 -0.77
N GLY A 97 10.72 6.10 -1.69
CA GLY A 97 9.34 5.62 -1.67
C GLY A 97 8.40 6.39 -0.74
N ILE A 98 8.91 7.37 0.03
CA ILE A 98 8.13 8.13 1.04
C ILE A 98 6.92 8.81 0.41
N GLY A 99 7.11 9.56 -0.69
CA GLY A 99 6.00 10.23 -1.37
C GLY A 99 4.91 9.26 -1.83
N SER A 100 5.30 8.09 -2.37
CA SER A 100 4.31 7.07 -2.77
C SER A 100 3.51 6.56 -1.58
N ARG A 101 4.13 6.39 -0.42
CA ARG A 101 3.45 5.91 0.80
C ARG A 101 2.55 6.98 1.40
N VAL A 102 2.99 8.25 1.43
CA VAL A 102 2.16 9.37 1.89
C VAL A 102 0.90 9.50 1.04
N LEU A 103 1.04 9.45 -0.29
CA LEU A 103 -0.09 9.53 -1.21
C LEU A 103 -1.03 8.32 -1.07
N GLU A 104 -0.49 7.12 -0.90
CA GLU A 104 -1.30 5.91 -0.62
C GLU A 104 -2.10 6.06 0.68
N THR A 105 -1.48 6.59 1.73
CA THR A 105 -2.16 6.85 3.01
C THR A 105 -3.28 7.89 2.84
N ALA A 106 -3.07 8.93 2.04
CA ALA A 106 -4.11 9.92 1.73
C ALA A 106 -5.26 9.29 0.94
N GLU A 107 -4.98 8.44 -0.04
CA GLU A 107 -5.97 7.68 -0.80
C GLU A 107 -6.80 6.74 0.08
N ASP A 108 -6.16 6.02 1.01
CA ASP A 108 -6.83 5.13 1.95
C ASP A 108 -7.76 5.90 2.90
N LEU A 109 -7.33 7.06 3.40
CA LEU A 109 -8.17 7.93 4.23
C LEU A 109 -9.36 8.51 3.44
N ALA A 110 -9.13 8.96 2.22
CA ALA A 110 -10.16 9.50 1.35
C ALA A 110 -11.19 8.43 0.95
N SER A 111 -10.76 7.18 0.73
CA SER A 111 -11.64 6.06 0.36
C SER A 111 -12.68 5.69 1.41
N GLN A 112 -12.47 6.12 2.66
CA GLN A 112 -13.44 5.90 3.75
C GLN A 112 -14.70 6.76 3.60
N THR A 113 -14.59 7.89 2.89
CA THR A 113 -15.67 8.87 2.77
C THR A 113 -16.06 9.19 1.33
N SER A 114 -15.24 8.86 0.34
CA SER A 114 -15.47 9.21 -1.06
C SER A 114 -15.02 8.11 -2.02
N GLY A 115 -15.73 7.97 -3.13
CA GLY A 115 -15.34 7.10 -4.26
C GLY A 115 -14.30 7.71 -5.20
N ALA A 116 -13.80 8.92 -4.92
CA ALA A 116 -12.77 9.59 -5.70
C ALA A 116 -11.93 10.52 -4.85
N ILE A 117 -10.72 10.82 -5.31
CA ILE A 117 -9.79 11.81 -4.76
C ILE A 117 -9.25 12.65 -5.91
N CYS A 118 -8.96 13.91 -5.64
CA CYS A 118 -8.44 14.83 -6.64
C CYS A 118 -7.22 15.62 -6.14
N LEU A 119 -6.57 16.28 -7.08
CA LEU A 119 -5.44 17.20 -6.81
C LEU A 119 -5.21 18.11 -8.01
N GLY A 120 -4.57 19.24 -7.76
CA GLY A 120 -3.93 20.08 -8.78
C GLY A 120 -2.42 19.81 -8.82
N VAL A 121 -1.82 19.88 -10.01
CA VAL A 121 -0.37 19.78 -10.18
C VAL A 121 0.15 20.90 -11.06
N GLY A 122 1.18 21.60 -10.59
CA GLY A 122 1.86 22.65 -11.34
C GLY A 122 2.57 22.13 -12.59
N LEU A 123 2.86 23.02 -13.53
CA LEU A 123 3.40 22.66 -14.84
C LEU A 123 4.86 23.01 -15.04
N HIS A 124 5.46 23.81 -14.17
CA HIS A 124 6.90 24.06 -14.29
C HIS A 124 7.74 22.83 -13.90
N SER A 125 9.02 22.84 -14.25
CA SER A 125 9.91 21.67 -14.11
C SER A 125 10.04 21.12 -12.68
N GLY A 126 9.79 21.93 -11.65
CA GLY A 126 9.81 21.52 -10.23
C GLY A 126 8.76 20.45 -9.90
N TYR A 127 7.67 20.39 -10.65
CA TYR A 127 6.59 19.40 -10.46
C TYR A 127 6.79 18.08 -11.23
N GLY A 128 7.86 17.94 -12.03
CA GLY A 128 8.03 16.75 -12.88
C GLY A 128 8.02 15.42 -12.13
N ALA A 129 8.59 15.38 -10.93
CA ALA A 129 8.57 14.18 -10.08
C ALA A 129 7.14 13.85 -9.57
N ALA A 130 6.38 14.87 -9.18
CA ALA A 130 5.01 14.75 -8.72
C ALA A 130 4.08 14.30 -9.85
N GLN A 131 4.18 14.91 -11.04
CA GLN A 131 3.43 14.51 -12.24
C GLN A 131 3.62 13.02 -12.55
N ARG A 132 4.88 12.55 -12.56
CA ARG A 132 5.18 11.13 -12.78
C ARG A 132 4.63 10.22 -11.68
N LEU A 133 4.67 10.66 -10.43
CA LEU A 133 4.10 9.92 -9.31
C LEU A 133 2.59 9.75 -9.47
N TYR A 134 1.87 10.83 -9.74
CA TYR A 134 0.41 10.80 -9.89
C TYR A 134 -0.03 9.90 -11.04
N CYS A 135 0.60 10.02 -12.21
CA CYS A 135 0.31 9.14 -13.35
C CYS A 135 0.59 7.65 -13.01
N LYS A 136 1.73 7.34 -12.36
CA LYS A 136 2.05 5.97 -11.92
C LYS A 136 1.06 5.41 -10.91
N ARG A 137 0.43 6.27 -10.11
CA ARG A 137 -0.58 5.89 -9.13
C ARG A 137 -1.99 5.80 -9.72
N GLY A 138 -2.15 6.05 -11.02
CA GLY A 138 -3.43 5.93 -11.73
C GLY A 138 -4.33 7.17 -11.63
N TYR A 139 -3.75 8.34 -11.32
CA TYR A 139 -4.47 9.60 -11.50
C TYR A 139 -4.57 9.93 -12.99
N VAL A 140 -5.72 10.39 -13.40
CA VAL A 140 -6.01 10.81 -14.78
C VAL A 140 -6.39 12.28 -14.81
N PHE A 141 -6.02 12.97 -15.90
CA PHE A 141 -6.43 14.34 -16.11
C PHE A 141 -7.95 14.45 -16.24
N ASP A 142 -8.52 15.53 -15.70
CA ASP A 142 -9.96 15.74 -15.66
C ASP A 142 -10.55 16.15 -17.02
N GLY A 143 -9.70 16.58 -17.95
CA GLY A 143 -10.08 17.00 -19.31
C GLY A 143 -10.50 18.46 -19.44
N SER A 144 -10.46 19.25 -18.37
CA SER A 144 -10.82 20.68 -18.40
C SER A 144 -9.71 21.59 -18.95
N GLY A 145 -8.52 21.03 -19.21
CA GLY A 145 -7.38 21.78 -19.71
C GLY A 145 -6.61 22.52 -18.61
N LEU A 146 -5.97 23.61 -19.01
CA LEU A 146 -5.14 24.43 -18.12
C LEU A 146 -6.00 25.34 -17.23
N TRP A 147 -5.56 25.50 -16.00
CA TRP A 147 -6.13 26.46 -15.06
C TRP A 147 -5.01 27.39 -14.57
N TYR A 148 -5.36 28.67 -14.40
CA TYR A 148 -4.47 29.70 -13.87
C TYR A 148 -5.22 30.54 -12.85
N GLN A 149 -4.66 30.67 -11.63
CA GLN A 149 -5.29 31.40 -10.52
C GLN A 149 -6.76 30.97 -10.29
N ASP A 150 -6.95 29.66 -10.16
CA ASP A 150 -8.25 29.01 -9.93
C ASP A 150 -9.33 29.22 -11.01
N LYS A 151 -8.94 29.62 -12.21
CA LYS A 151 -9.84 29.82 -13.36
C LYS A 151 -9.35 29.02 -14.58
N PRO A 152 -10.28 28.49 -15.39
CA PRO A 152 -9.91 27.91 -16.69
C PRO A 152 -9.13 28.92 -17.52
N LEU A 153 -7.98 28.49 -18.05
CA LEU A 153 -7.14 29.32 -18.91
C LEU A 153 -7.61 29.19 -20.36
N GLU A 154 -8.05 30.29 -20.93
CA GLU A 154 -8.46 30.30 -22.33
C GLU A 154 -7.26 30.21 -23.27
N GLN A 155 -7.51 29.71 -24.49
CA GLN A 155 -6.48 29.62 -25.51
C GLN A 155 -5.90 31.01 -25.82
N TYR A 156 -4.58 31.12 -25.85
CA TYR A 156 -3.80 32.35 -26.04
C TYR A 156 -3.87 33.38 -24.89
N ALA A 157 -4.55 33.09 -23.80
CA ALA A 157 -4.51 33.96 -22.64
C ALA A 157 -3.11 34.02 -22.04
N PRO A 158 -2.63 35.18 -21.55
CA PRO A 158 -1.34 35.30 -20.90
C PRO A 158 -1.36 34.60 -19.55
N CYS A 159 -0.28 33.87 -19.24
CA CYS A 159 -0.04 33.28 -17.92
C CYS A 159 1.45 33.25 -17.60
N ALA A 160 1.79 33.02 -16.30
CA ALA A 160 3.14 32.76 -15.87
C ALA A 160 3.35 31.24 -15.65
N ALA A 161 4.57 30.77 -15.82
CA ALA A 161 4.95 29.39 -15.45
C ALA A 161 5.33 29.36 -13.96
N ASP A 162 4.37 29.65 -13.09
CA ASP A 162 4.44 29.66 -11.64
C ASP A 162 3.59 28.54 -11.01
N ASP A 163 3.40 28.58 -9.70
CA ASP A 163 2.64 27.57 -8.97
C ASP A 163 1.12 27.64 -9.21
N ASP A 164 0.62 28.75 -9.76
CA ASP A 164 -0.77 28.95 -10.07
C ASP A 164 -1.20 28.37 -11.44
N LEU A 165 -0.23 27.99 -12.30
CA LEU A 165 -0.50 27.31 -13.54
C LEU A 165 -0.57 25.80 -13.32
N VAL A 166 -1.78 25.25 -13.35
CA VAL A 166 -2.05 23.86 -12.92
C VAL A 166 -2.85 23.06 -13.93
N LEU A 167 -2.67 21.75 -13.88
CA LEU A 167 -3.60 20.74 -14.40
C LEU A 167 -4.24 20.00 -13.22
N TYR A 168 -5.51 19.67 -13.37
CA TYR A 168 -6.24 18.90 -12.38
C TYR A 168 -6.33 17.43 -12.75
N LEU A 169 -6.13 16.58 -11.74
CA LEU A 169 -6.20 15.14 -11.88
C LEU A 169 -7.14 14.56 -10.82
N SER A 170 -7.74 13.44 -11.16
CA SER A 170 -8.53 12.66 -10.20
C SER A 170 -8.22 11.17 -10.32
N LYS A 171 -8.53 10.46 -9.25
CA LYS A 171 -8.41 9.02 -9.18
C LYS A 171 -9.67 8.44 -8.56
N ARG A 172 -10.23 7.39 -9.18
CA ARG A 172 -11.29 6.61 -8.58
C ARG A 172 -10.74 5.82 -7.40
N LEU A 173 -11.42 5.89 -6.28
CA LEU A 173 -11.10 5.13 -5.08
C LEU A 173 -12.12 4.02 -4.90
N TYR A 174 -11.66 2.96 -4.24
CA TYR A 174 -12.49 1.84 -3.84
C TYR A 174 -12.38 1.67 -2.33
N ARG A 175 -13.51 1.58 -1.64
CA ARG A 175 -13.53 1.31 -0.20
C ARG A 175 -12.85 -0.02 0.06
N ARG A 176 -11.81 0.02 0.87
CA ARG A 176 -11.04 -1.15 1.29
C ARG A 176 -11.28 -1.41 2.77
N GLU A 177 -11.45 -2.66 3.10
CA GLU A 177 -11.58 -3.13 4.48
C GLU A 177 -10.67 -4.34 4.67
N PHE A 178 -9.91 -4.34 5.75
CA PHE A 178 -9.08 -5.48 6.15
C PHE A 178 -9.54 -5.91 7.52
N ARG A 179 -9.98 -7.16 7.63
CA ARG A 179 -10.46 -7.70 8.89
C ARG A 179 -10.19 -9.20 8.98
N SER A 180 -10.19 -9.72 10.21
CA SER A 180 -10.16 -11.15 10.43
C SER A 180 -11.48 -11.78 9.94
N LEU A 181 -11.38 -13.02 9.48
CA LEU A 181 -12.52 -13.85 9.10
C LEU A 181 -12.82 -14.85 10.22
N THR A 182 -14.09 -15.02 10.53
CA THR A 182 -14.53 -16.09 11.42
C THR A 182 -14.68 -17.38 10.62
N ARG A 183 -14.73 -18.52 11.34
CA ARG A 183 -14.91 -19.82 10.73
C ARG A 183 -16.22 -19.92 9.93
N GLU A 184 -17.28 -19.30 10.42
CA GLU A 184 -18.62 -19.31 9.82
C GLU A 184 -18.70 -18.48 8.54
N GLU A 185 -17.89 -17.42 8.44
CA GLU A 185 -17.82 -16.58 7.24
C GLU A 185 -17.08 -17.25 6.08
N ILE A 186 -16.15 -18.17 6.39
CA ILE A 186 -15.32 -18.84 5.39
C ILE A 186 -16.14 -19.91 4.67
N THR A 187 -16.77 -19.54 3.59
CA THR A 187 -17.62 -20.41 2.77
C THR A 187 -17.31 -20.21 1.29
N PRO A 188 -17.62 -21.15 0.38
CA PRO A 188 -17.44 -20.96 -1.06
C PRO A 188 -18.13 -19.69 -1.59
N GLN A 189 -19.25 -19.30 -0.98
CA GLN A 189 -19.97 -18.07 -1.34
C GLN A 189 -19.16 -16.81 -1.09
N LEU A 190 -18.29 -16.78 -0.08
CA LEU A 190 -17.38 -15.67 0.19
C LEU A 190 -16.44 -15.43 -1.01
N PHE A 191 -16.02 -16.49 -1.69
CA PHE A 191 -15.07 -16.46 -2.81
C PHE A 191 -15.72 -16.27 -4.19
N ARG A 192 -17.05 -16.15 -4.31
CA ARG A 192 -17.74 -16.05 -5.61
C ARG A 192 -17.25 -14.93 -6.53
N CYS A 193 -16.65 -13.88 -5.98
CA CYS A 193 -16.09 -12.74 -6.71
C CYS A 193 -14.56 -12.72 -6.68
N PHE A 194 -13.94 -13.82 -6.27
CA PHE A 194 -12.50 -13.99 -6.22
C PHE A 194 -12.03 -14.74 -7.44
N ASP A 195 -11.08 -14.19 -8.19
CA ASP A 195 -10.50 -14.83 -9.36
C ASP A 195 -9.04 -15.21 -9.09
N ARG A 196 -8.80 -16.50 -8.84
CA ARG A 196 -7.44 -17.04 -8.70
C ARG A 196 -6.97 -17.49 -10.08
N PHE A 197 -6.55 -16.53 -10.86
CA PHE A 197 -5.96 -16.73 -12.17
C PHE A 197 -4.54 -16.19 -12.20
N GLN A 198 -3.61 -17.00 -12.73
CA GLN A 198 -2.22 -16.61 -12.92
C GLN A 198 -1.64 -17.29 -14.16
N ILE A 199 -1.00 -16.50 -15.02
CA ILE A 199 -0.12 -16.99 -16.07
C ILE A 199 1.30 -16.94 -15.51
N VAL A 200 1.98 -18.05 -15.49
CA VAL A 200 3.38 -18.18 -15.10
C VAL A 200 4.18 -18.50 -16.33
N GLU A 201 5.22 -17.74 -16.61
CA GLU A 201 6.14 -17.99 -17.72
C GLU A 201 7.47 -18.56 -17.21
N ARG A 202 7.96 -18.05 -16.09
CA ARG A 202 9.27 -18.37 -15.55
C ARG A 202 9.22 -18.65 -14.06
N CYS A 203 10.01 -19.63 -13.65
CA CYS A 203 10.14 -20.02 -12.25
C CYS A 203 11.60 -20.09 -11.82
N TRP A 204 11.81 -19.85 -10.54
CA TRP A 204 13.08 -20.16 -9.90
C TRP A 204 13.21 -21.65 -9.70
N ARG A 205 14.42 -22.18 -9.92
CA ARG A 205 14.77 -23.60 -9.69
C ARG A 205 16.15 -23.68 -9.06
N LYS A 206 16.32 -24.55 -8.09
CA LYS A 206 17.62 -24.79 -7.45
C LYS A 206 18.37 -25.87 -8.26
N VAL A 207 19.44 -25.49 -8.93
CA VAL A 207 20.28 -26.37 -9.74
C VAL A 207 21.69 -26.35 -9.15
N GLU A 208 22.18 -27.52 -8.75
CA GLU A 208 23.50 -27.64 -8.08
C GLU A 208 23.70 -26.64 -6.92
N GLY A 209 22.63 -26.46 -6.11
CA GLY A 209 22.64 -25.57 -4.94
C GLY A 209 22.49 -24.08 -5.27
N ARG A 210 22.33 -23.68 -6.54
CA ARG A 210 22.17 -22.28 -6.95
C ARG A 210 20.78 -22.02 -7.53
N TRP A 211 20.20 -20.89 -7.17
CA TRP A 211 18.94 -20.44 -7.74
C TRP A 211 19.13 -19.87 -9.14
N VAL A 212 18.41 -20.43 -10.12
CA VAL A 212 18.38 -19.98 -11.52
C VAL A 212 16.96 -19.85 -12.01
N ILE A 213 16.72 -18.94 -12.95
CA ILE A 213 15.41 -18.78 -13.59
C ILE A 213 15.33 -19.72 -14.80
N ARG A 214 14.22 -20.44 -14.90
CA ARG A 214 13.90 -21.34 -16.01
C ARG A 214 12.56 -20.99 -16.62
N ASP A 215 12.42 -21.20 -17.92
CA ASP A 215 11.14 -21.11 -18.60
C ASP A 215 10.29 -22.34 -18.22
N VAL A 216 9.18 -22.08 -17.55
CA VAL A 216 8.22 -23.10 -17.08
C VAL A 216 6.82 -22.51 -17.27
N PRO A 217 6.33 -22.44 -18.54
CA PRO A 217 5.06 -21.82 -18.83
C PRO A 217 3.89 -22.70 -18.39
N PHE A 218 2.98 -22.16 -17.59
CA PHE A 218 1.70 -22.78 -17.24
C PHE A 218 0.69 -21.72 -16.81
N THR A 219 -0.56 -22.14 -16.78
CA THR A 219 -1.67 -21.31 -16.29
C THR A 219 -2.26 -22.00 -15.07
N GLU A 220 -2.46 -21.21 -14.01
CA GLU A 220 -3.10 -21.65 -12.80
C GLU A 220 -4.44 -20.93 -12.65
N ARG A 221 -5.49 -21.71 -12.48
CA ARG A 221 -6.85 -21.21 -12.28
C ARG A 221 -7.60 -22.15 -11.33
N TRP A 222 -8.20 -21.57 -10.30
CA TRP A 222 -9.00 -22.36 -9.37
C TRP A 222 -10.46 -22.42 -9.82
N GLY A 223 -11.03 -23.62 -9.68
CA GLY A 223 -12.44 -23.90 -9.86
C GLY A 223 -13.17 -24.07 -8.52
N GLU A 224 -14.36 -24.64 -8.59
CA GLU A 224 -15.24 -24.81 -7.44
C GLU A 224 -14.65 -25.76 -6.39
N GLU A 225 -14.00 -26.85 -6.84
CA GLU A 225 -13.42 -27.85 -5.96
C GLU A 225 -12.25 -27.28 -5.16
N GLU A 226 -11.37 -26.48 -5.79
CA GLU A 226 -10.25 -25.83 -5.13
C GLU A 226 -10.75 -24.82 -4.08
N TYR A 227 -11.80 -24.07 -4.38
CA TYR A 227 -12.39 -23.16 -3.39
C TYR A 227 -13.06 -23.90 -2.22
N GLN A 228 -13.69 -25.03 -2.45
CA GLN A 228 -14.26 -25.86 -1.38
C GLN A 228 -13.15 -26.39 -0.46
N PHE A 229 -12.08 -26.92 -1.04
CA PHE A 229 -10.90 -27.39 -0.30
C PHE A 229 -10.24 -26.26 0.47
N LEU A 230 -10.04 -25.10 -0.17
CA LEU A 230 -9.51 -23.90 0.49
C LEU A 230 -10.32 -23.50 1.71
N CYS A 231 -11.65 -23.47 1.60
CA CYS A 231 -12.52 -23.13 2.72
C CYS A 231 -12.32 -24.09 3.90
N GLN A 232 -12.15 -25.39 3.65
CA GLN A 232 -11.87 -26.36 4.71
C GLN A 232 -10.53 -26.08 5.40
N CYS A 233 -9.48 -25.79 4.62
CA CYS A 233 -8.16 -25.43 5.16
C CYS A 233 -8.23 -24.17 6.02
N LEU A 234 -8.83 -23.09 5.51
CA LEU A 234 -8.95 -21.83 6.24
C LEU A 234 -9.81 -21.94 7.51
N GLN A 235 -10.90 -22.74 7.46
CA GLN A 235 -11.71 -23.04 8.63
C GLN A 235 -10.92 -23.82 9.68
N ASN A 236 -10.06 -24.75 9.25
CA ASN A 236 -9.16 -25.47 10.13
C ASN A 236 -8.15 -24.52 10.79
N THR A 237 -7.49 -23.64 10.02
CA THR A 237 -6.59 -22.60 10.55
C THR A 237 -7.24 -21.84 11.71
N VAL A 238 -8.48 -21.34 11.52
CA VAL A 238 -9.21 -20.61 12.58
C VAL A 238 -9.51 -21.52 13.76
N SER A 239 -9.91 -22.77 13.52
CA SER A 239 -10.28 -23.72 14.59
C SER A 239 -9.08 -24.17 15.43
N THR A 240 -7.87 -24.13 14.90
CA THR A 240 -6.61 -24.50 15.56
C THR A 240 -5.88 -23.31 16.18
N GLY A 241 -6.55 -22.15 16.29
CA GLY A 241 -5.98 -20.96 16.92
C GLY A 241 -5.15 -20.06 15.99
N GLY A 242 -5.14 -20.37 14.70
CA GLY A 242 -4.54 -19.49 13.69
C GLY A 242 -5.46 -18.34 13.30
N GLN A 243 -4.99 -17.51 12.39
CA GLN A 243 -5.70 -16.30 11.97
C GLN A 243 -5.85 -16.26 10.45
N VAL A 244 -7.07 -15.97 9.98
CA VAL A 244 -7.34 -15.70 8.57
C VAL A 244 -7.76 -14.24 8.39
N TRP A 245 -7.04 -13.52 7.56
CA TRP A 245 -7.32 -12.14 7.20
C TRP A 245 -8.00 -12.06 5.84
N GLY A 246 -9.07 -11.27 5.75
CA GLY A 246 -9.75 -10.92 4.50
C GLY A 246 -9.49 -9.45 4.12
N ALA A 247 -9.19 -9.23 2.83
CA ALA A 247 -9.15 -7.91 2.22
C ALA A 247 -10.36 -7.76 1.31
N PHE A 248 -11.22 -6.81 1.63
CA PHE A 248 -12.45 -6.54 0.89
C PHE A 248 -12.31 -5.25 0.08
N VAL A 249 -12.83 -5.26 -1.13
CA VAL A 249 -12.96 -4.08 -1.99
C VAL A 249 -14.44 -3.96 -2.36
N GLU A 250 -15.05 -2.83 -2.03
CA GLU A 250 -16.49 -2.63 -2.23
C GLU A 250 -17.35 -3.78 -1.65
N GLY A 251 -16.98 -4.25 -0.45
CA GLY A 251 -17.66 -5.34 0.25
C GLY A 251 -17.44 -6.74 -0.34
N ARG A 252 -16.59 -6.90 -1.36
CA ARG A 252 -16.27 -8.20 -1.98
C ARG A 252 -14.87 -8.64 -1.58
N LEU A 253 -14.71 -9.90 -1.19
CA LEU A 253 -13.39 -10.46 -0.90
C LEU A 253 -12.51 -10.39 -2.15
N LYS A 254 -11.37 -9.75 -2.05
CA LYS A 254 -10.37 -9.57 -3.11
C LYS A 254 -8.95 -9.96 -2.71
N GLY A 255 -8.76 -10.33 -1.45
CA GLY A 255 -7.51 -10.87 -0.95
C GLY A 255 -7.72 -11.61 0.35
N PHE A 256 -6.85 -12.54 0.67
CA PHE A 256 -6.81 -13.20 1.98
C PHE A 256 -5.40 -13.66 2.31
N ALA A 257 -5.14 -13.86 3.60
CA ALA A 257 -3.93 -14.47 4.12
C ALA A 257 -4.28 -15.34 5.32
N SER A 258 -3.59 -16.47 5.51
CA SER A 258 -3.76 -17.36 6.65
C SER A 258 -2.42 -17.62 7.34
N VAL A 259 -2.42 -17.49 8.66
CA VAL A 259 -1.28 -17.81 9.53
C VAL A 259 -1.73 -18.88 10.51
N GLU A 260 -1.01 -20.00 10.57
CA GLU A 260 -1.34 -21.11 11.46
C GLU A 260 -1.03 -20.77 12.92
N GLY A 261 -1.79 -21.36 13.84
CA GLY A 261 -1.65 -21.10 15.28
C GLY A 261 -0.48 -21.81 15.92
N GLU A 262 -0.05 -22.94 15.35
CA GLU A 262 1.09 -23.71 15.84
C GLU A 262 2.41 -23.14 15.34
N LEU A 263 3.37 -23.01 16.25
CA LEU A 263 4.71 -22.54 15.89
C LEU A 263 5.58 -23.71 15.42
N LEU A 264 6.33 -23.48 14.35
CA LEU A 264 7.17 -24.43 13.65
C LEU A 264 8.66 -24.15 13.87
N GLY A 265 9.48 -25.08 13.38
CA GLY A 265 10.94 -25.04 13.49
C GLY A 265 11.47 -25.66 14.77
N SER A 266 12.76 -25.98 14.80
CA SER A 266 13.41 -26.69 15.91
C SER A 266 13.34 -25.95 17.26
N ARG A 267 13.06 -24.65 17.22
CA ARG A 267 12.96 -23.75 18.39
C ARG A 267 11.57 -23.13 18.54
N GLY A 268 10.59 -23.54 17.74
CA GLY A 268 9.27 -22.88 17.67
C GLY A 268 9.37 -21.42 17.21
N GLN A 269 10.33 -21.12 16.33
CA GLN A 269 10.62 -19.74 15.92
C GLN A 269 9.76 -19.23 14.76
N TYR A 270 9.05 -20.11 14.07
CA TYR A 270 8.30 -19.78 12.88
C TYR A 270 6.79 -19.81 13.09
N ALA A 271 6.07 -18.84 12.58
CA ALA A 271 4.64 -18.93 12.31
C ALA A 271 4.44 -19.16 10.80
N ASP A 272 3.65 -20.15 10.43
CA ASP A 272 3.45 -20.53 9.03
C ASP A 272 2.45 -19.60 8.33
N LEU A 273 2.90 -18.92 7.29
CA LEU A 273 2.03 -18.21 6.34
C LEU A 273 1.61 -19.18 5.23
N THR A 274 0.60 -20.00 5.49
CA THR A 274 0.13 -21.04 4.57
C THR A 274 -0.48 -20.50 3.30
N SER A 275 -1.11 -19.34 3.34
CA SER A 275 -1.74 -18.75 2.16
C SER A 275 -1.66 -17.23 2.17
N ILE A 276 -1.34 -16.64 1.03
CA ILE A 276 -1.57 -15.23 0.73
C ILE A 276 -1.91 -15.07 -0.75
N HIS A 277 -3.13 -14.66 -1.02
CA HIS A 277 -3.63 -14.51 -2.39
C HIS A 277 -4.37 -13.21 -2.60
N VAL A 278 -4.25 -12.65 -3.79
CA VAL A 278 -5.02 -11.50 -4.25
C VAL A 278 -5.68 -11.85 -5.58
N SER A 279 -6.98 -11.57 -5.67
CA SER A 279 -7.78 -11.75 -6.88
C SER A 279 -7.14 -11.07 -8.08
N ALA A 280 -7.14 -11.70 -9.24
CA ALA A 280 -6.43 -11.23 -10.44
C ALA A 280 -6.80 -9.79 -10.81
N ASP A 281 -8.09 -9.44 -10.69
CA ASP A 281 -8.64 -8.12 -10.97
C ASP A 281 -8.32 -7.04 -9.90
N ALA A 282 -7.69 -7.43 -8.78
CA ALA A 282 -7.37 -6.53 -7.66
C ALA A 282 -5.86 -6.47 -7.33
N ARG A 283 -5.01 -7.07 -8.18
CA ARG A 283 -3.55 -7.01 -8.01
C ARG A 283 -2.99 -5.62 -8.26
N SER A 284 -1.78 -5.37 -7.77
CA SER A 284 -1.05 -4.09 -7.90
C SER A 284 -1.69 -2.89 -7.18
N HIS A 285 -2.72 -3.13 -6.34
CA HIS A 285 -3.40 -2.11 -5.53
C HIS A 285 -3.01 -2.15 -4.05
N GLY A 286 -1.90 -2.81 -3.70
CA GLY A 286 -1.37 -2.84 -2.34
C GLY A 286 -2.04 -3.84 -1.38
N LEU A 287 -3.07 -4.58 -1.79
CA LEU A 287 -3.78 -5.53 -0.92
C LEU A 287 -2.85 -6.61 -0.35
N GLY A 288 -2.02 -7.24 -1.20
CA GLY A 288 -1.09 -8.29 -0.78
C GLY A 288 -0.08 -7.76 0.25
N ARG A 289 0.46 -6.56 0.06
CA ARG A 289 1.37 -5.93 1.03
C ARG A 289 0.70 -5.75 2.38
N ARG A 290 -0.54 -5.23 2.43
CA ARG A 290 -1.25 -5.03 3.71
C ARG A 290 -1.59 -6.35 4.38
N LEU A 291 -2.02 -7.35 3.64
CA LEU A 291 -2.24 -8.70 4.15
C LEU A 291 -0.97 -9.31 4.74
N PHE A 292 0.17 -9.14 4.08
CA PHE A 292 1.47 -9.62 4.57
C PHE A 292 1.87 -8.94 5.88
N LEU A 293 1.63 -7.62 6.01
CA LEU A 293 1.89 -6.90 7.25
C LEU A 293 1.00 -7.40 8.40
N LEU A 294 -0.28 -7.66 8.13
CA LEU A 294 -1.20 -8.26 9.10
C LEU A 294 -0.77 -9.67 9.51
N ALA A 295 -0.28 -10.47 8.57
CA ALA A 295 0.30 -11.78 8.87
C ALA A 295 1.53 -11.67 9.80
N LYS A 296 2.39 -10.66 9.59
CA LYS A 296 3.52 -10.38 10.50
C LYS A 296 3.06 -9.96 11.90
N GLU A 297 2.01 -9.14 11.99
CA GLU A 297 1.40 -8.77 13.27
C GLU A 297 0.90 -10.02 13.99
N THR A 298 0.15 -10.90 13.29
CA THR A 298 -0.31 -12.19 13.84
C THR A 298 0.84 -13.07 14.31
N ALA A 299 1.90 -13.23 13.51
CA ALA A 299 3.06 -14.04 13.88
C ALA A 299 3.74 -13.52 15.16
N ARG A 300 3.83 -12.19 15.29
CA ARG A 300 4.36 -11.54 16.50
C ARG A 300 3.48 -11.81 17.72
N ASP A 301 2.16 -11.73 17.57
CA ASP A 301 1.19 -11.99 18.65
C ASP A 301 1.22 -13.45 19.11
N LEU A 302 1.52 -14.38 18.18
CA LEU A 302 1.77 -15.80 18.49
C LEU A 302 3.12 -16.06 19.15
N GLY A 303 4.01 -15.06 19.22
CA GLY A 303 5.35 -15.18 19.81
C GLY A 303 6.43 -15.71 18.84
N ALA A 304 6.13 -15.82 17.55
CA ALA A 304 7.12 -16.19 16.54
C ALA A 304 8.19 -15.11 16.35
N LYS A 305 9.37 -15.51 15.89
CA LYS A 305 10.46 -14.61 15.49
C LYS A 305 10.40 -14.26 14.01
N ALA A 306 9.83 -15.14 13.20
CA ALA A 306 9.68 -14.94 11.76
C ALA A 306 8.42 -15.64 11.23
N LEU A 307 7.91 -15.14 10.10
CA LEU A 307 7.03 -15.93 9.23
C LEU A 307 7.87 -16.97 8.49
N TYR A 308 7.35 -18.19 8.35
CA TYR A 308 7.83 -19.21 7.42
C TYR A 308 6.89 -19.23 6.21
N ILE A 309 7.44 -19.37 5.00
CA ILE A 309 6.66 -19.35 3.77
C ILE A 309 7.20 -20.41 2.81
N SER A 310 6.44 -21.47 2.53
CA SER A 310 6.68 -22.29 1.36
C SER A 310 6.11 -21.54 0.16
N ALA A 311 6.98 -20.88 -0.58
CA ALA A 311 6.61 -19.86 -1.54
C ALA A 311 6.66 -20.41 -2.96
N HIS A 312 5.54 -20.30 -3.68
CA HIS A 312 5.50 -20.63 -5.11
C HIS A 312 6.66 -19.97 -5.87
N SER A 313 7.36 -20.77 -6.68
CA SER A 313 8.63 -20.38 -7.31
C SER A 313 8.52 -19.46 -8.53
N ALA A 314 7.31 -19.04 -8.93
CA ALA A 314 7.13 -18.04 -10.00
C ALA A 314 7.90 -16.75 -9.72
N VAL A 315 8.51 -16.17 -10.76
CA VAL A 315 9.34 -14.97 -10.65
C VAL A 315 8.56 -13.81 -10.01
N GLU A 316 7.28 -13.68 -10.33
CA GLU A 316 6.40 -12.64 -9.80
C GLU A 316 6.13 -12.84 -8.31
N SER A 317 5.90 -14.07 -7.86
CA SER A 317 5.70 -14.41 -6.45
C SER A 317 6.95 -14.12 -5.64
N GLN A 318 8.11 -14.52 -6.15
CA GLN A 318 9.40 -14.29 -5.50
C GLN A 318 9.75 -12.79 -5.45
N ALA A 319 9.40 -12.02 -6.48
CA ALA A 319 9.58 -10.57 -6.48
C ALA A 319 8.73 -9.89 -5.39
N PHE A 320 7.50 -10.38 -5.16
CA PHE A 320 6.66 -9.90 -4.06
C PHE A 320 7.31 -10.18 -2.70
N TYR A 321 7.69 -11.41 -2.40
CA TYR A 321 8.30 -11.77 -1.13
C TYR A 321 9.61 -11.04 -0.88
N LYS A 322 10.45 -10.90 -1.90
CA LYS A 322 11.68 -10.09 -1.82
C LYS A 322 11.38 -8.62 -1.48
N ALA A 323 10.35 -8.04 -2.10
CA ALA A 323 9.93 -6.66 -1.79
C ALA A 323 9.36 -6.53 -0.36
N MET A 324 8.87 -7.62 0.24
CA MET A 324 8.43 -7.68 1.63
C MET A 324 9.57 -7.91 2.64
N GLY A 325 10.80 -8.08 2.16
CA GLY A 325 11.98 -8.30 2.99
C GLY A 325 12.20 -9.77 3.37
N CYS A 326 11.55 -10.70 2.67
CA CYS A 326 11.79 -12.12 2.88
C CYS A 326 13.18 -12.51 2.32
N VAL A 327 13.78 -13.47 3.00
CA VAL A 327 15.05 -14.10 2.63
C VAL A 327 14.87 -15.62 2.59
N GLU A 328 15.85 -16.36 2.09
CA GLU A 328 15.87 -17.83 2.15
C GLU A 328 15.86 -18.25 3.62
N ALA A 329 15.01 -19.23 3.98
CA ALA A 329 14.86 -19.67 5.36
C ALA A 329 16.15 -20.28 5.90
N GLU A 330 16.50 -19.97 7.15
CA GLU A 330 17.66 -20.56 7.83
C GLU A 330 17.47 -22.05 8.07
N GLU A 331 16.25 -22.45 8.43
CA GLU A 331 15.88 -23.86 8.65
C GLU A 331 14.78 -24.26 7.67
N TYR A 332 15.07 -25.26 6.83
CA TYR A 332 14.08 -25.85 5.95
C TYR A 332 13.28 -26.90 6.71
N LEU A 333 11.96 -26.84 6.62
CA LEU A 333 11.05 -27.79 7.22
C LEU A 333 10.83 -28.95 6.25
N PRO A 334 11.22 -30.19 6.56
CA PRO A 334 11.20 -31.34 5.64
C PRO A 334 9.82 -31.60 5.02
N GLU A 335 8.77 -31.48 5.82
CA GLU A 335 7.38 -31.71 5.39
C GLU A 335 6.93 -30.77 4.26
N TYR A 336 7.42 -29.52 4.25
CA TYR A 336 7.11 -28.55 3.18
C TYR A 336 7.94 -28.83 1.92
N VAL A 337 9.21 -29.17 2.11
CA VAL A 337 10.11 -29.51 0.98
C VAL A 337 9.66 -30.79 0.29
N GLU A 338 9.18 -31.78 1.02
CA GLU A 338 8.67 -33.03 0.45
C GLU A 338 7.35 -32.82 -0.29
N LYS A 339 6.45 -32.02 0.26
CA LYS A 339 5.14 -31.73 -0.31
C LYS A 339 5.25 -30.86 -1.57
N GLU A 340 6.09 -29.83 -1.54
CA GLU A 340 6.24 -28.84 -2.63
C GLU A 340 7.73 -28.64 -2.97
N PRO A 341 8.38 -29.62 -3.62
CA PRO A 341 9.83 -29.63 -3.83
C PRO A 341 10.35 -28.51 -4.75
N CYS A 342 9.46 -27.86 -5.48
CA CYS A 342 9.79 -26.73 -6.34
C CYS A 342 9.63 -25.36 -5.67
N ASP A 343 9.05 -25.31 -4.48
CA ASP A 343 8.81 -24.07 -3.77
C ASP A 343 10.08 -23.54 -3.10
N CYS A 344 10.15 -22.21 -3.03
CA CYS A 344 11.23 -21.53 -2.34
C CYS A 344 10.88 -21.41 -0.85
N GLN A 345 11.70 -21.99 0.00
CA GLN A 345 11.52 -21.92 1.45
C GLN A 345 12.07 -20.59 1.95
N LEU A 346 11.18 -19.72 2.40
CA LEU A 346 11.50 -18.34 2.79
C LEU A 346 11.16 -18.07 4.25
N GLU A 347 11.85 -17.10 4.84
CA GLU A 347 11.51 -16.51 6.12
C GLU A 347 11.47 -14.99 6.06
N CYS A 348 10.68 -14.39 6.94
CA CYS A 348 10.63 -12.95 7.12
C CYS A 348 10.53 -12.60 8.60
N LEU A 349 11.53 -11.91 9.15
CA LEU A 349 11.53 -11.46 10.55
C LEU A 349 10.31 -10.58 10.84
N VAL A 350 9.67 -10.77 12.01
CA VAL A 350 8.44 -10.07 12.42
C VAL A 350 8.68 -8.90 13.36
#